data_7b026246514df2f2b45155fc26616b49
#
_entry.id   7b026246514df2f2b45155fc26616b49
#
_cell.length_a   1.000
_cell.length_b   1.000
_cell.length_c   1.000
_cell.angle_alpha   90.00
_cell.angle_beta   90.00
_cell.angle_gamma   90.00
#
_symmetry.space_group_name_H-M   'P 1'
#
loop_
_entity.id
_entity.type
_entity.pdbx_description
1 polymer ?
#
loop_
_entity_poly.entity_id
_entity_poly.type
_entity_poly.pdbx_seq_one_letter_code
_entity_poly.pdbx_strand_id
1 'polypeptide(L)'
;MAKPDNQNQMVMEKTESYHNGNKALIELRKVVKVYKSAAGDYKALKDIDIEVGAGEFVAVIGKSGSGKSTLINMITGIDRPTSGEVLVGDTAVHKLSEDGMAKWRGRNLGIVFQFFQLLPTLSVAENIMLPMDFCNLYSLKEREERAINLLKIVELDDQAHKLPAALSGGQQQRVAIARALANDPPVVIADEPTGNLDSKMADAVFSLFENLVSKGKTVVMVTHDSSLAKRASRTILLADGEVVNEYVAKALPALTPQQMIKVSHSLELITYPPGSSILQEGSTSDKFYIISQGRVEVALQRTGASDIVVAHFSPGQYFGEIELMRGGKTRATIKATPEMPVEVLALERERFLELLSESEETKNTIDQIVKARLQENATGRRVD
;
A
#
# COMPACT_ATOMS: atom_id res chain seq x y z
N MET A 1 -24.33 26.21 24.47
CA MET A 1 -24.02 24.84 24.06
C MET A 1 -24.57 24.66 22.64
N ALA A 2 -23.74 24.81 21.62
CA ALA A 2 -24.11 24.53 20.24
C ALA A 2 -24.24 23.02 20.06
N LYS A 3 -25.33 22.55 19.44
CA LYS A 3 -25.48 21.14 19.06
C LYS A 3 -24.37 20.80 18.07
N PRO A 4 -23.70 19.63 18.19
CA PRO A 4 -22.74 19.19 17.19
C PRO A 4 -23.46 19.07 15.85
N ASP A 5 -22.80 19.57 14.81
CA ASP A 5 -23.30 19.63 13.45
C ASP A 5 -23.63 18.20 12.96
N ASN A 6 -24.88 18.00 12.57
CA ASN A 6 -25.43 16.70 12.15
C ASN A 6 -24.61 16.04 11.01
N GLN A 7 -23.83 16.84 10.27
CA GLN A 7 -22.97 16.36 9.17
C GLN A 7 -21.65 15.75 9.68
N ASN A 8 -21.05 16.30 10.74
CA ASN A 8 -19.84 15.71 11.35
C ASN A 8 -20.16 14.40 12.08
N GLN A 9 -21.34 14.32 12.71
CA GLN A 9 -21.82 13.08 13.30
C GLN A 9 -22.04 11.99 12.25
N MET A 10 -22.63 12.34 11.09
CA MET A 10 -22.87 11.43 9.98
C MET A 10 -21.56 10.96 9.28
N VAL A 11 -20.50 11.80 9.27
CA VAL A 11 -19.17 11.40 8.75
C VAL A 11 -18.46 10.49 9.76
N MET A 12 -18.54 10.79 11.07
CA MET A 12 -17.98 9.91 12.11
C MET A 12 -18.68 8.54 12.15
N GLU A 13 -20.02 8.51 12.13
CA GLU A 13 -20.79 7.26 12.08
C GLU A 13 -20.48 6.43 10.83
N LYS A 14 -20.28 7.06 9.67
CA LYS A 14 -19.85 6.38 8.46
C LYS A 14 -18.42 5.82 8.59
N THR A 15 -17.49 6.57 9.15
CA THR A 15 -16.12 6.11 9.36
C THR A 15 -16.07 4.93 10.34
N GLU A 16 -16.88 4.95 11.41
CA GLU A 16 -17.04 3.83 12.34
C GLU A 16 -17.62 2.58 11.66
N SER A 17 -18.53 2.72 10.67
CA SER A 17 -19.08 1.59 9.93
C SER A 17 -18.02 0.89 9.06
N TYR A 18 -17.00 1.60 8.57
CA TYR A 18 -15.88 1.02 7.83
C TYR A 18 -14.83 0.35 8.74
N HIS A 19 -14.72 0.78 10.01
CA HIS A 19 -13.85 0.14 11.01
C HIS A 19 -14.39 -1.21 11.51
N ASN A 20 -15.70 -1.39 11.52
CA ASN A 20 -16.37 -2.59 12.05
C ASN A 20 -16.76 -3.64 10.99
N GLY A 21 -16.52 -3.37 9.71
CA GLY A 21 -16.79 -4.30 8.62
C GLY A 21 -15.64 -4.34 7.64
N ASN A 22 -15.32 -5.50 7.15
CA ASN A 22 -14.29 -5.86 6.13
C ASN A 22 -14.42 -5.10 4.78
N LYS A 23 -14.85 -3.80 4.80
CA LYS A 23 -15.08 -3.01 3.59
C LYS A 23 -13.95 -2.02 3.38
N ALA A 24 -13.34 -2.04 2.20
CA ALA A 24 -12.34 -1.08 1.80
C ALA A 24 -12.91 0.36 1.77
N LEU A 25 -12.14 1.34 2.27
CA LEU A 25 -12.51 2.75 2.17
C LEU A 25 -12.14 3.34 0.81
N ILE A 26 -11.03 2.89 0.22
CA ILE A 26 -10.66 3.24 -1.16
C ILE A 26 -10.55 1.94 -1.93
N GLU A 27 -11.22 1.86 -3.08
CA GLU A 27 -11.20 0.67 -3.93
C GLU A 27 -11.07 1.07 -5.39
N LEU A 28 -10.06 0.52 -6.04
CA LEU A 28 -9.85 0.60 -7.48
C LEU A 28 -10.08 -0.79 -8.06
N ARG A 29 -10.94 -0.89 -9.08
CA ARG A 29 -11.28 -2.14 -9.76
C ARG A 29 -10.97 -2.04 -11.23
N LYS A 30 -9.97 -2.80 -11.69
CA LYS A 30 -9.54 -2.87 -13.10
C LYS A 30 -9.32 -1.48 -13.71
N VAL A 31 -8.70 -0.58 -12.94
CA VAL A 31 -8.47 0.80 -13.37
C VAL A 31 -7.39 0.86 -14.44
N VAL A 32 -7.77 1.40 -15.58
CA VAL A 32 -6.86 1.68 -16.71
C VAL A 32 -6.84 3.18 -16.98
N LYS A 33 -5.65 3.73 -17.21
CA LYS A 33 -5.49 5.10 -17.69
C LYS A 33 -4.59 5.14 -18.92
N VAL A 34 -5.13 5.67 -20.01
CA VAL A 34 -4.42 5.90 -21.27
C VAL A 34 -4.40 7.38 -21.55
N TYR A 35 -3.22 7.93 -21.77
CA TYR A 35 -3.02 9.28 -22.30
C TYR A 35 -2.77 9.20 -23.79
N LYS A 36 -3.59 9.92 -24.56
CA LYS A 36 -3.46 10.01 -26.03
C LYS A 36 -2.54 11.16 -26.38
N SER A 37 -1.58 10.91 -27.26
CA SER A 37 -0.70 11.95 -27.80
C SER A 37 -0.45 11.75 -29.29
N ALA A 38 0.07 12.77 -29.95
CA ALA A 38 0.47 12.68 -31.35
C ALA A 38 1.60 11.65 -31.61
N ALA A 39 2.39 11.34 -30.57
CA ALA A 39 3.45 10.35 -30.62
C ALA A 39 2.97 8.90 -30.34
N GLY A 40 1.67 8.72 -30.08
CA GLY A 40 1.06 7.43 -29.74
C GLY A 40 0.40 7.44 -28.37
N ASP A 41 -0.34 6.40 -28.06
CA ASP A 41 -1.04 6.20 -26.79
C ASP A 41 -0.07 5.68 -25.73
N TYR A 42 -0.10 6.29 -24.53
CA TYR A 42 0.68 5.85 -23.38
C TYR A 42 -0.25 5.32 -22.27
N LYS A 43 -0.16 4.02 -21.98
CA LYS A 43 -0.94 3.37 -20.91
C LYS A 43 -0.22 3.55 -19.57
N ALA A 44 -0.62 4.55 -18.82
CA ALA A 44 -0.01 4.94 -17.55
C ALA A 44 -0.43 4.05 -16.37
N LEU A 45 -1.64 3.47 -16.41
CA LEU A 45 -2.13 2.47 -15.46
C LEU A 45 -2.76 1.31 -16.23
N LYS A 46 -2.48 0.08 -15.80
CA LYS A 46 -2.84 -1.16 -16.48
C LYS A 46 -3.53 -2.11 -15.51
N ASP A 47 -4.86 -2.14 -15.59
CA ASP A 47 -5.71 -3.05 -14.82
C ASP A 47 -5.42 -3.03 -13.30
N ILE A 48 -5.38 -1.83 -12.72
CA ILE A 48 -5.05 -1.64 -11.30
C ILE A 48 -6.21 -2.11 -10.41
N ASP A 49 -5.92 -3.06 -9.54
CA ASP A 49 -6.76 -3.47 -8.42
C ASP A 49 -6.06 -3.09 -7.11
N ILE A 50 -6.67 -2.22 -6.31
CA ILE A 50 -6.17 -1.76 -5.02
C ILE A 50 -7.34 -1.60 -4.06
N GLU A 51 -7.15 -2.06 -2.83
CA GLU A 51 -8.04 -1.80 -1.71
C GLU A 51 -7.24 -1.14 -0.58
N VAL A 52 -7.82 -0.12 0.07
CA VAL A 52 -7.26 0.53 1.26
C VAL A 52 -8.34 0.57 2.33
N GLY A 53 -8.04 0.01 3.48
CA GLY A 53 -8.94 -0.01 4.64
C GLY A 53 -9.06 1.35 5.32
N ALA A 54 -10.13 1.54 6.10
CA ALA A 54 -10.28 2.71 6.96
C ALA A 54 -9.22 2.70 8.08
N GLY A 55 -8.59 3.84 8.35
CA GLY A 55 -7.53 3.96 9.34
C GLY A 55 -6.19 3.33 8.93
N GLU A 56 -6.04 2.97 7.67
CA GLU A 56 -4.80 2.39 7.14
C GLU A 56 -3.82 3.49 6.71
N PHE A 57 -2.52 3.27 6.92
CA PHE A 57 -1.45 4.06 6.33
C PHE A 57 -0.80 3.26 5.21
N VAL A 58 -1.05 3.65 3.98
CA VAL A 58 -0.50 2.99 2.78
C VAL A 58 0.56 3.86 2.13
N ALA A 59 1.75 3.29 1.92
CA ALA A 59 2.80 3.89 1.11
C ALA A 59 2.78 3.30 -0.31
N VAL A 60 2.70 4.14 -1.32
CA VAL A 60 2.85 3.75 -2.74
C VAL A 60 4.25 4.12 -3.19
N ILE A 61 5.05 3.12 -3.52
CA ILE A 61 6.43 3.29 -3.98
C ILE A 61 6.60 2.84 -5.43
N GLY A 62 7.65 3.32 -6.08
CA GLY A 62 8.00 2.94 -7.45
C GLY A 62 8.94 3.96 -8.09
N LYS A 63 9.59 3.59 -9.19
CA LYS A 63 10.47 4.47 -9.94
C LYS A 63 9.70 5.68 -10.52
N SER A 64 10.43 6.75 -10.91
CA SER A 64 9.83 7.84 -11.67
C SER A 64 9.18 7.28 -12.95
N GLY A 65 8.00 7.78 -13.30
CA GLY A 65 7.24 7.30 -14.47
C GLY A 65 6.45 6.00 -14.26
N SER A 66 6.47 5.38 -13.07
CA SER A 66 5.73 4.13 -12.84
C SER A 66 4.20 4.29 -12.74
N GLY A 67 3.66 5.52 -12.75
CA GLY A 67 2.22 5.78 -12.69
C GLY A 67 1.70 6.26 -11.33
N LYS A 68 2.56 6.52 -10.33
CA LYS A 68 2.15 6.90 -8.96
C LYS A 68 1.26 8.15 -8.90
N SER A 69 1.69 9.25 -9.53
CA SER A 69 0.89 10.48 -9.56
C SER A 69 -0.40 10.30 -10.36
N THR A 70 -0.37 9.46 -11.42
CA THR A 70 -1.59 9.08 -12.14
C THR A 70 -2.55 8.32 -11.23
N LEU A 71 -2.05 7.38 -10.42
CA LEU A 71 -2.86 6.64 -9.45
C LEU A 71 -3.53 7.59 -8.44
N ILE A 72 -2.76 8.54 -7.88
CA ILE A 72 -3.31 9.58 -6.99
C ILE A 72 -4.38 10.39 -7.70
N ASN A 73 -4.16 10.80 -8.95
CA ASN A 73 -5.13 11.57 -9.72
C ASN A 73 -6.45 10.80 -9.94
N MET A 74 -6.39 9.47 -10.07
CA MET A 74 -7.61 8.63 -10.12
C MET A 74 -8.36 8.64 -8.78
N ILE A 75 -7.66 8.41 -7.66
CA ILE A 75 -8.25 8.37 -6.32
C ILE A 75 -8.86 9.74 -5.96
N THR A 76 -8.15 10.82 -6.29
CA THR A 76 -8.59 12.19 -5.95
C THR A 76 -9.62 12.77 -6.92
N GLY A 77 -9.87 12.10 -8.04
CA GLY A 77 -10.73 12.62 -9.10
C GLY A 77 -10.19 13.89 -9.76
N ILE A 78 -8.88 14.15 -9.69
CA ILE A 78 -8.23 15.21 -10.48
C ILE A 78 -8.24 14.82 -11.96
N ASP A 79 -8.13 13.53 -12.24
CA ASP A 79 -8.27 12.97 -13.59
C ASP A 79 -9.19 11.73 -13.51
N ARG A 80 -9.68 11.26 -14.66
CA ARG A 80 -10.61 10.14 -14.76
C ARG A 80 -9.95 8.93 -15.38
N PRO A 81 -10.30 7.71 -14.93
CA PRO A 81 -9.84 6.49 -15.57
C PRO A 81 -10.40 6.40 -17.00
N THR A 82 -9.65 5.76 -17.89
CA THR A 82 -10.13 5.41 -19.23
C THR A 82 -11.15 4.27 -19.16
N SER A 83 -10.94 3.33 -18.23
CA SER A 83 -11.87 2.25 -17.88
C SER A 83 -11.62 1.79 -16.45
N GLY A 84 -12.53 0.95 -15.91
CA GLY A 84 -12.50 0.50 -14.54
C GLY A 84 -13.25 1.44 -13.59
N GLU A 85 -13.21 1.13 -12.31
CA GLU A 85 -13.99 1.83 -11.29
C GLU A 85 -13.08 2.35 -10.17
N VAL A 86 -13.39 3.55 -9.67
CA VAL A 86 -12.78 4.14 -8.49
C VAL A 86 -13.88 4.46 -7.50
N LEU A 87 -13.81 3.83 -6.32
CA LEU A 87 -14.74 4.04 -5.22
C LEU A 87 -13.96 4.58 -4.01
N VAL A 88 -14.54 5.59 -3.35
CA VAL A 88 -14.05 6.11 -2.07
C VAL A 88 -15.24 6.24 -1.13
N GLY A 89 -15.24 5.45 -0.08
CA GLY A 89 -16.43 5.21 0.69
C GLY A 89 -17.54 4.60 -0.18
N ASP A 90 -18.74 5.15 -0.08
CA ASP A 90 -19.88 4.74 -0.93
C ASP A 90 -19.95 5.51 -2.26
N THR A 91 -18.93 6.32 -2.58
CA THR A 91 -18.95 7.20 -3.74
C THR A 91 -18.18 6.61 -4.92
N ALA A 92 -18.86 6.41 -6.05
CA ALA A 92 -18.21 6.11 -7.33
C ALA A 92 -17.64 7.40 -7.93
N VAL A 93 -16.38 7.70 -7.58
CA VAL A 93 -15.69 8.95 -7.90
C VAL A 93 -15.66 9.22 -9.40
N HIS A 94 -15.39 8.20 -10.19
CA HIS A 94 -15.31 8.28 -11.65
C HIS A 94 -16.64 8.65 -12.34
N LYS A 95 -17.79 8.58 -11.63
CA LYS A 95 -19.14 8.91 -12.15
C LYS A 95 -19.60 10.34 -11.81
N LEU A 96 -18.90 11.04 -10.93
CA LEU A 96 -19.28 12.39 -10.53
C LEU A 96 -19.13 13.38 -11.67
N SER A 97 -20.02 14.40 -11.74
CA SER A 97 -19.82 15.59 -12.59
C SER A 97 -18.65 16.42 -12.06
N GLU A 98 -18.11 17.36 -12.84
CA GLU A 98 -17.00 18.23 -12.41
C GLU A 98 -17.35 19.01 -11.14
N ASP A 99 -18.56 19.63 -11.08
CA ASP A 99 -19.04 20.35 -9.89
C ASP A 99 -19.24 19.41 -8.70
N GLY A 100 -19.81 18.22 -8.96
CA GLY A 100 -19.98 17.19 -7.94
C GLY A 100 -18.64 16.72 -7.38
N MET A 101 -17.65 16.53 -8.26
CA MET A 101 -16.29 16.11 -7.91
C MET A 101 -15.59 17.18 -7.05
N ALA A 102 -15.66 18.46 -7.44
CA ALA A 102 -15.04 19.53 -6.69
C ALA A 102 -15.59 19.63 -5.25
N LYS A 103 -16.92 19.57 -5.10
CA LYS A 103 -17.60 19.60 -3.80
C LYS A 103 -17.27 18.35 -2.96
N TRP A 104 -17.30 17.17 -3.58
CA TRP A 104 -16.99 15.91 -2.92
C TRP A 104 -15.53 15.88 -2.46
N ARG A 105 -14.58 16.23 -3.33
CA ARG A 105 -13.15 16.28 -3.01
C ARG A 105 -12.87 17.22 -1.84
N GLY A 106 -13.41 18.43 -1.87
CA GLY A 106 -13.22 19.43 -0.82
C GLY A 106 -13.70 18.98 0.57
N ARG A 107 -14.64 18.03 0.64
CA ARG A 107 -15.19 17.52 1.91
C ARG A 107 -14.59 16.19 2.38
N ASN A 108 -14.12 15.37 1.44
CA ASN A 108 -13.73 14.00 1.75
C ASN A 108 -12.23 13.76 1.65
N LEU A 109 -11.49 14.62 0.97
CA LEU A 109 -10.06 14.45 0.75
C LEU A 109 -9.24 15.65 1.21
N GLY A 110 -8.16 15.38 1.94
CA GLY A 110 -7.05 16.30 2.12
C GLY A 110 -5.92 15.93 1.16
N ILE A 111 -5.49 16.88 0.33
CA ILE A 111 -4.44 16.61 -0.66
C ILE A 111 -3.20 17.44 -0.33
N VAL A 112 -2.07 16.75 -0.18
CA VAL A 112 -0.74 17.36 0.01
C VAL A 112 0.06 17.11 -1.26
N PHE A 113 0.42 18.17 -1.96
CA PHE A 113 1.17 18.12 -3.22
C PHE A 113 2.68 18.24 -2.97
N GLN A 114 3.48 17.70 -3.88
CA GLN A 114 4.93 17.74 -3.84
C GLN A 114 5.50 19.18 -3.79
N PHE A 115 4.90 20.11 -4.55
CA PHE A 115 5.30 21.52 -4.62
C PHE A 115 4.33 22.42 -3.86
N PHE A 116 4.02 22.14 -2.64
CA PHE A 116 3.19 22.88 -1.66
C PHE A 116 1.91 23.50 -2.22
N GLN A 117 1.96 24.15 -3.38
CA GLN A 117 0.88 24.86 -4.08
C GLN A 117 0.14 25.87 -3.16
N LEU A 118 0.90 26.59 -2.35
CA LEU A 118 0.38 27.72 -1.57
C LEU A 118 0.19 28.90 -2.51
N LEU A 119 -0.93 29.63 -2.31
CA LEU A 119 -1.18 30.86 -3.04
C LEU A 119 -0.28 31.97 -2.48
N PRO A 120 0.63 32.55 -3.28
CA PRO A 120 1.66 33.46 -2.80
C PRO A 120 1.12 34.81 -2.32
N THR A 121 -0.09 35.17 -2.74
CA THR A 121 -0.77 36.41 -2.38
C THR A 121 -1.60 36.34 -1.12
N LEU A 122 -1.81 35.14 -0.58
CA LEU A 122 -2.55 34.89 0.64
C LEU A 122 -1.58 34.60 1.79
N SER A 123 -1.92 35.05 2.99
CA SER A 123 -1.20 34.69 4.21
C SER A 123 -1.27 33.17 4.46
N VAL A 124 -0.46 32.69 5.37
CA VAL A 124 -0.44 31.30 5.82
C VAL A 124 -1.82 30.86 6.32
N ALA A 125 -2.46 31.68 7.18
CA ALA A 125 -3.80 31.39 7.70
C ALA A 125 -4.84 31.38 6.58
N GLU A 126 -4.83 32.36 5.66
CA GLU A 126 -5.76 32.43 4.53
C GLU A 126 -5.59 31.22 3.58
N ASN A 127 -4.36 30.75 3.34
CA ASN A 127 -4.14 29.52 2.57
C ASN A 127 -4.84 28.30 3.20
N ILE A 128 -4.84 28.21 4.54
CA ILE A 128 -5.53 27.12 5.26
C ILE A 128 -7.04 27.30 5.25
N MET A 129 -7.54 28.54 5.28
CA MET A 129 -8.96 28.83 5.24
C MET A 129 -9.59 28.54 3.87
N LEU A 130 -8.82 28.59 2.80
CA LEU A 130 -9.30 28.49 1.41
C LEU A 130 -10.18 27.25 1.12
N PRO A 131 -9.84 26.01 1.54
CA PRO A 131 -10.72 24.86 1.37
C PRO A 131 -12.07 25.00 2.09
N MET A 132 -12.09 25.68 3.25
CA MET A 132 -13.32 25.96 4.01
C MET A 132 -14.21 26.96 3.26
N ASP A 133 -13.58 27.98 2.63
CA ASP A 133 -14.28 28.96 1.79
C ASP A 133 -14.94 28.28 0.59
N PHE A 134 -14.20 27.49 -0.17
CA PHE A 134 -14.73 26.79 -1.36
C PHE A 134 -15.87 25.82 -1.03
N CYS A 135 -15.84 25.21 0.13
CA CYS A 135 -16.89 24.28 0.57
C CYS A 135 -18.05 24.99 1.31
N ASN A 136 -17.93 26.28 1.51
CA ASN A 136 -18.86 27.10 2.34
C ASN A 136 -19.12 26.47 3.72
N LEU A 137 -18.02 26.03 4.37
CA LEU A 137 -18.04 25.44 5.70
C LEU A 137 -17.62 26.51 6.73
N TYR A 138 -18.23 26.46 7.87
CA TYR A 138 -17.94 27.35 9.02
C TYR A 138 -18.16 28.84 8.74
N SER A 139 -18.39 29.65 9.78
CA SER A 139 -18.36 31.10 9.71
C SER A 139 -16.91 31.62 9.60
N LEU A 140 -16.73 32.87 9.18
CA LEU A 140 -15.39 33.46 9.04
C LEU A 140 -14.55 33.33 10.32
N LYS A 141 -15.16 33.62 11.47
CA LYS A 141 -14.50 33.51 12.78
C LYS A 141 -14.08 32.07 13.09
N GLU A 142 -14.94 31.11 12.83
CA GLU A 142 -14.62 29.69 13.04
C GLU A 142 -13.50 29.21 12.09
N ARG A 143 -13.45 29.71 10.85
CA ARG A 143 -12.37 29.41 9.90
C ARG A 143 -11.02 29.92 10.39
N GLU A 144 -10.96 31.15 10.91
CA GLU A 144 -9.76 31.76 11.50
C GLU A 144 -9.26 30.94 12.71
N GLU A 145 -10.18 30.68 13.67
CA GLU A 145 -9.86 29.89 14.86
C GLU A 145 -9.36 28.49 14.48
N ARG A 146 -9.99 27.86 13.50
CA ARG A 146 -9.60 26.54 13.00
C ARG A 146 -8.24 26.57 12.28
N ALA A 147 -7.97 27.58 11.45
CA ALA A 147 -6.69 27.76 10.79
C ALA A 147 -5.54 27.90 11.81
N ILE A 148 -5.73 28.72 12.85
CA ILE A 148 -4.75 28.89 13.93
C ILE A 148 -4.54 27.57 14.70
N ASN A 149 -5.61 26.81 14.98
CA ASN A 149 -5.49 25.53 15.66
C ASN A 149 -4.75 24.49 14.79
N LEU A 150 -4.96 24.47 13.48
CA LEU A 150 -4.21 23.63 12.55
C LEU A 150 -2.74 24.05 12.48
N LEU A 151 -2.45 25.34 12.51
CA LEU A 151 -1.08 25.85 12.56
C LEU A 151 -0.35 25.45 13.85
N LYS A 152 -1.04 25.41 15.00
CA LYS A 152 -0.46 24.88 16.25
C LYS A 152 -0.08 23.41 16.13
N ILE A 153 -0.90 22.58 15.44
CA ILE A 153 -0.59 21.16 15.22
C ILE A 153 0.72 20.99 14.44
N VAL A 154 1.02 21.92 13.54
CA VAL A 154 2.24 21.89 12.71
C VAL A 154 3.33 22.85 13.22
N GLU A 155 3.17 23.42 14.41
CA GLU A 155 4.13 24.30 15.10
C GLU A 155 4.50 25.55 14.29
N LEU A 156 3.49 26.25 13.75
CA LEU A 156 3.62 27.44 12.90
C LEU A 156 2.59 28.53 13.20
N ASP A 157 1.98 28.54 14.37
CA ASP A 157 0.92 29.51 14.72
C ASP A 157 1.46 30.95 14.80
N ASP A 158 2.75 31.14 15.15
CA ASP A 158 3.44 32.42 15.10
C ASP A 158 3.68 32.95 13.67
N GLN A 159 3.50 32.11 12.65
CA GLN A 159 3.68 32.45 11.24
C GLN A 159 2.36 32.75 10.51
N ALA A 160 1.22 32.72 11.19
CA ALA A 160 -0.13 32.77 10.60
C ALA A 160 -0.35 33.92 9.60
N HIS A 161 0.19 35.09 9.88
CA HIS A 161 0.00 36.29 9.08
C HIS A 161 1.10 36.56 8.04
N LYS A 162 2.11 35.68 7.95
CA LYS A 162 3.17 35.80 6.93
C LYS A 162 2.70 35.30 5.58
N LEU A 163 3.32 35.80 4.52
CA LEU A 163 3.18 35.23 3.18
C LEU A 163 4.05 33.99 3.02
N PRO A 164 3.67 33.04 2.15
CA PRO A 164 4.45 31.83 1.89
C PRO A 164 5.94 32.07 1.57
N ALA A 165 6.26 33.16 0.86
CA ALA A 165 7.63 33.51 0.49
C ALA A 165 8.53 33.82 1.71
N ALA A 166 7.97 34.11 2.87
CA ALA A 166 8.72 34.34 4.10
C ALA A 166 9.02 33.06 4.89
N LEU A 167 8.56 31.90 4.42
CA LEU A 167 8.73 30.59 5.06
C LEU A 167 9.79 29.74 4.34
N SER A 168 10.51 28.91 5.13
CA SER A 168 11.36 27.85 4.56
C SER A 168 10.50 26.79 3.84
N GLY A 169 11.10 26.01 2.94
CA GLY A 169 10.41 24.93 2.23
C GLY A 169 9.72 23.94 3.18
N GLY A 170 10.38 23.54 4.28
CA GLY A 170 9.79 22.67 5.29
C GLY A 170 8.61 23.31 6.04
N GLN A 171 8.64 24.63 6.28
CA GLN A 171 7.51 25.35 6.85
C GLN A 171 6.34 25.41 5.85
N GLN A 172 6.62 25.70 4.58
CA GLN A 172 5.59 25.69 3.52
C GLN A 172 4.93 24.32 3.40
N GLN A 173 5.69 23.22 3.50
CA GLN A 173 5.16 21.87 3.51
C GLN A 173 4.22 21.61 4.68
N ARG A 174 4.60 22.02 5.88
CA ARG A 174 3.74 21.90 7.07
C ARG A 174 2.44 22.73 6.94
N VAL A 175 2.51 23.91 6.33
CA VAL A 175 1.31 24.70 6.00
C VAL A 175 0.43 23.97 4.99
N ALA A 176 1.01 23.34 3.96
CA ALA A 176 0.25 22.56 2.98
C ALA A 176 -0.47 21.35 3.62
N ILE A 177 0.17 20.71 4.61
CA ILE A 177 -0.47 19.64 5.40
C ILE A 177 -1.61 20.21 6.25
N ALA A 178 -1.40 21.33 6.95
CA ALA A 178 -2.45 22.00 7.72
C ALA A 178 -3.65 22.39 6.84
N ARG A 179 -3.38 22.91 5.63
CA ARG A 179 -4.42 23.19 4.63
C ARG A 179 -5.19 21.94 4.21
N ALA A 180 -4.51 20.82 3.99
CA ALA A 180 -5.15 19.57 3.63
C ALA A 180 -6.12 19.07 4.72
N LEU A 181 -5.87 19.43 5.98
CA LEU A 181 -6.72 19.06 7.13
C LEU A 181 -7.85 20.09 7.42
N ALA A 182 -7.95 21.16 6.66
CA ALA A 182 -8.86 22.28 6.93
C ALA A 182 -10.32 21.83 7.13
N ASN A 183 -10.81 20.94 6.28
CA ASN A 183 -12.19 20.44 6.31
C ASN A 183 -12.34 19.11 7.06
N ASP A 184 -11.34 18.72 7.85
CA ASP A 184 -11.32 17.46 8.62
C ASP A 184 -11.62 16.20 7.78
N PRO A 185 -10.97 16.01 6.63
CA PRO A 185 -11.28 14.91 5.72
C PRO A 185 -10.98 13.55 6.35
N PRO A 186 -11.75 12.49 6.04
CA PRO A 186 -11.46 11.13 6.48
C PRO A 186 -10.23 10.53 5.78
N VAL A 187 -9.89 11.01 4.58
CA VAL A 187 -8.78 10.52 3.77
C VAL A 187 -7.78 11.62 3.48
N VAL A 188 -6.50 11.35 3.68
CA VAL A 188 -5.40 12.24 3.31
C VAL A 188 -4.53 11.56 2.25
N ILE A 189 -4.36 12.24 1.13
CA ILE A 189 -3.51 11.80 0.02
C ILE A 189 -2.29 12.72 -0.02
N ALA A 190 -1.09 12.14 -0.03
CA ALA A 190 0.15 12.90 -0.04
C ALA A 190 1.06 12.44 -1.21
N ASP A 191 1.35 13.35 -2.14
CA ASP A 191 2.25 13.10 -3.27
C ASP A 191 3.64 13.65 -2.95
N GLU A 192 4.59 12.75 -2.66
CA GLU A 192 5.99 13.03 -2.29
C GLU A 192 6.14 14.15 -1.23
N PRO A 193 5.44 14.06 -0.09
CA PRO A 193 5.38 15.17 0.88
C PRO A 193 6.71 15.46 1.57
N THR A 194 7.72 14.63 1.39
CA THR A 194 9.05 14.75 2.01
C THR A 194 10.17 14.98 0.99
N GLY A 195 9.89 15.00 -0.31
CA GLY A 195 10.88 14.99 -1.37
C GLY A 195 11.82 16.21 -1.42
N ASN A 196 11.40 17.34 -0.81
CA ASN A 196 12.19 18.58 -0.76
C ASN A 196 12.66 18.93 0.66
N LEU A 197 12.65 17.96 1.59
CA LEU A 197 12.99 18.14 3.00
C LEU A 197 14.28 17.42 3.35
N ASP A 198 15.02 17.96 4.34
CA ASP A 198 16.09 17.18 4.98
C ASP A 198 15.51 16.02 5.80
N SER A 199 16.35 15.06 6.18
CA SER A 199 15.92 13.84 6.87
C SER A 199 15.18 14.12 8.17
N LYS A 200 15.58 15.11 8.96
CA LYS A 200 14.93 15.46 10.23
C LYS A 200 13.52 16.02 10.00
N MET A 201 13.38 16.88 9.00
CA MET A 201 12.08 17.46 8.62
C MET A 201 11.17 16.40 7.98
N ALA A 202 11.73 15.49 7.18
CA ALA A 202 11.00 14.37 6.61
C ALA A 202 10.43 13.45 7.70
N ASP A 203 11.23 13.12 8.73
CA ASP A 203 10.77 12.34 9.88
C ASP A 203 9.64 13.03 10.65
N ALA A 204 9.74 14.35 10.87
CA ALA A 204 8.69 15.12 11.55
C ALA A 204 7.37 15.10 10.76
N VAL A 205 7.44 15.29 9.44
CA VAL A 205 6.27 15.21 8.56
C VAL A 205 5.67 13.81 8.57
N PHE A 206 6.50 12.76 8.52
CA PHE A 206 6.01 11.39 8.57
C PHE A 206 5.31 11.08 9.90
N SER A 207 5.89 11.49 11.02
CA SER A 207 5.29 11.34 12.36
C SER A 207 3.95 12.06 12.48
N LEU A 208 3.77 13.18 11.77
CA LEU A 208 2.48 13.85 11.68
C LEU A 208 1.42 12.96 10.98
N PHE A 209 1.77 12.27 9.90
CA PHE A 209 0.86 11.33 9.22
C PHE A 209 0.55 10.11 10.11
N GLU A 210 1.53 9.56 10.82
CA GLU A 210 1.31 8.49 11.82
C GLU A 210 0.30 8.91 12.89
N ASN A 211 0.42 10.13 13.40
CA ASN A 211 -0.53 10.70 14.36
C ASN A 211 -1.94 10.87 13.77
N LEU A 212 -2.06 11.23 12.49
CA LEU A 212 -3.38 11.30 11.83
C LEU A 212 -4.03 9.90 11.75
N VAL A 213 -3.25 8.89 11.41
CA VAL A 213 -3.72 7.49 11.35
C VAL A 213 -4.14 7.00 12.74
N SER A 214 -3.37 7.30 13.80
CA SER A 214 -3.74 6.95 15.18
C SER A 214 -5.05 7.60 15.64
N LYS A 215 -5.47 8.70 14.98
CA LYS A 215 -6.76 9.38 15.18
C LYS A 215 -7.86 8.90 14.22
N GLY A 216 -7.65 7.77 13.53
CA GLY A 216 -8.62 7.15 12.65
C GLY A 216 -8.67 7.69 11.21
N LYS A 217 -7.75 8.58 10.81
CA LYS A 217 -7.65 9.02 9.41
C LYS A 217 -6.99 7.94 8.55
N THR A 218 -7.40 7.84 7.30
CA THR A 218 -6.72 7.00 6.31
C THR A 218 -5.73 7.84 5.52
N VAL A 219 -4.50 7.33 5.36
CA VAL A 219 -3.43 8.05 4.66
C VAL A 219 -2.91 7.20 3.51
N VAL A 220 -2.88 7.78 2.31
CA VAL A 220 -2.17 7.21 1.15
C VAL A 220 -1.06 8.16 0.76
N MET A 221 0.18 7.71 0.87
CA MET A 221 1.36 8.51 0.59
C MET A 221 2.14 7.92 -0.58
N VAL A 222 2.43 8.72 -1.59
CA VAL A 222 3.45 8.38 -2.60
C VAL A 222 4.81 8.85 -2.09
N THR A 223 5.78 7.98 -2.15
CA THR A 223 7.18 8.31 -1.84
C THR A 223 8.15 7.46 -2.64
N HIS A 224 9.33 7.99 -2.91
CA HIS A 224 10.47 7.22 -3.43
C HIS A 224 11.42 6.78 -2.32
N ASP A 225 11.21 7.25 -1.08
CA ASP A 225 12.00 6.86 0.09
C ASP A 225 11.49 5.54 0.67
N SER A 226 12.22 4.46 0.38
CA SER A 226 11.89 3.12 0.87
C SER A 226 12.04 2.97 2.39
N SER A 227 12.85 3.82 3.05
CA SER A 227 13.03 3.79 4.51
C SER A 227 11.78 4.31 5.22
N LEU A 228 11.22 5.41 4.74
CA LEU A 228 9.96 5.97 5.23
C LEU A 228 8.78 5.05 4.90
N ALA A 229 8.76 4.47 3.69
CA ALA A 229 7.68 3.56 3.29
C ALA A 229 7.54 2.34 4.21
N LYS A 230 8.63 1.86 4.83
CA LYS A 230 8.61 0.74 5.80
C LYS A 230 7.88 1.07 7.11
N ARG A 231 7.67 2.34 7.42
CA ARG A 231 6.91 2.79 8.60
C ARG A 231 5.39 2.79 8.35
N ALA A 232 4.96 2.78 7.10
CA ALA A 232 3.55 2.63 6.77
C ALA A 232 3.04 1.24 7.14
N SER A 233 1.73 1.11 7.36
CA SER A 233 1.09 -0.18 7.69
C SER A 233 1.25 -1.18 6.55
N ARG A 234 1.22 -0.70 5.31
CA ARG A 234 1.38 -1.49 4.09
C ARG A 234 2.05 -0.68 2.98
N THR A 235 2.85 -1.36 2.17
CA THR A 235 3.49 -0.77 1.00
C THR A 235 2.95 -1.39 -0.28
N ILE A 236 2.56 -0.54 -1.23
CA ILE A 236 2.17 -0.93 -2.59
C ILE A 236 3.32 -0.55 -3.53
N LEU A 237 3.89 -1.53 -4.21
CA LEU A 237 4.93 -1.31 -5.21
C LEU A 237 4.28 -1.18 -6.59
N LEU A 238 4.42 -0.01 -7.21
CA LEU A 238 3.95 0.27 -8.56
C LEU A 238 5.12 0.31 -9.55
N ALA A 239 5.05 -0.47 -10.62
CA ALA A 239 6.05 -0.48 -11.67
C ALA A 239 5.37 -0.58 -13.04
N ASP A 240 5.83 0.23 -13.99
CA ASP A 240 5.34 0.26 -15.37
C ASP A 240 3.80 0.32 -15.51
N GLY A 241 3.14 1.00 -14.59
CA GLY A 241 1.70 1.13 -14.56
C GLY A 241 0.94 -0.07 -13.99
N GLU A 242 1.61 -0.99 -13.32
CA GLU A 242 1.04 -2.20 -12.71
C GLU A 242 1.41 -2.29 -11.22
N VAL A 243 0.52 -2.91 -10.43
CA VAL A 243 0.80 -3.21 -9.02
C VAL A 243 1.56 -4.53 -8.93
N VAL A 244 2.72 -4.48 -8.30
CA VAL A 244 3.48 -5.70 -7.98
C VAL A 244 2.76 -6.46 -6.88
N ASN A 245 2.61 -7.77 -7.07
CA ASN A 245 2.03 -8.63 -6.03
C ASN A 245 2.91 -8.58 -4.76
N GLU A 246 2.29 -8.23 -3.63
CA GLU A 246 3.00 -8.02 -2.36
C GLU A 246 3.69 -9.29 -1.84
N TYR A 247 3.12 -10.45 -2.10
CA TYR A 247 3.71 -11.73 -1.67
C TYR A 247 4.93 -12.09 -2.50
N VAL A 248 4.94 -11.74 -3.81
CA VAL A 248 6.12 -11.85 -4.67
C VAL A 248 7.23 -10.91 -4.17
N ALA A 249 6.89 -9.67 -3.85
CA ALA A 249 7.87 -8.71 -3.33
C ALA A 249 8.46 -9.14 -1.97
N LYS A 250 7.65 -9.76 -1.10
CA LYS A 250 8.11 -10.31 0.19
C LYS A 250 8.96 -11.57 0.02
N ALA A 251 8.54 -12.48 -0.86
CA ALA A 251 9.21 -13.76 -1.06
C ALA A 251 10.52 -13.64 -1.84
N LEU A 252 10.58 -12.74 -2.81
CA LEU A 252 11.68 -12.59 -3.77
C LEU A 252 12.19 -11.14 -3.84
N PRO A 253 12.67 -10.57 -2.72
CA PRO A 253 13.02 -9.13 -2.62
C PRO A 253 14.22 -8.72 -3.48
N ALA A 254 15.03 -9.67 -3.94
CA ALA A 254 16.18 -9.42 -4.83
C ALA A 254 15.78 -9.22 -6.30
N LEU A 255 14.51 -9.46 -6.66
CA LEU A 255 14.02 -9.20 -8.02
C LEU A 255 13.86 -7.71 -8.28
N THR A 256 14.09 -7.30 -9.52
CA THR A 256 13.66 -5.98 -9.98
C THR A 256 12.14 -5.90 -10.04
N PRO A 257 11.54 -4.70 -9.91
CA PRO A 257 10.09 -4.54 -10.02
C PRO A 257 9.49 -5.10 -11.32
N GLN A 258 10.20 -4.98 -12.45
CA GLN A 258 9.77 -5.55 -13.73
C GLN A 258 9.75 -7.08 -13.72
N GLN A 259 10.77 -7.71 -13.13
CA GLN A 259 10.79 -9.16 -12.94
C GLN A 259 9.67 -9.63 -11.99
N MET A 260 9.40 -8.87 -10.92
CA MET A 260 8.28 -9.16 -10.01
C MET A 260 6.93 -9.14 -10.74
N ILE A 261 6.70 -8.17 -11.64
CA ILE A 261 5.48 -8.12 -12.47
C ILE A 261 5.41 -9.33 -13.41
N LYS A 262 6.51 -9.66 -14.11
CA LYS A 262 6.59 -10.82 -15.01
C LYS A 262 6.23 -12.11 -14.27
N VAL A 263 6.76 -12.29 -13.06
CA VAL A 263 6.42 -13.42 -12.17
C VAL A 263 4.95 -13.38 -11.79
N SER A 264 4.44 -12.24 -11.35
CA SER A 264 3.05 -12.07 -10.90
C SER A 264 2.04 -12.49 -11.97
N HIS A 265 2.32 -12.21 -13.25
CA HIS A 265 1.47 -12.62 -14.37
C HIS A 265 1.49 -14.13 -14.66
N SER A 266 2.51 -14.85 -14.14
CA SER A 266 2.68 -16.30 -14.36
C SER A 266 2.22 -17.12 -13.16
N LEU A 267 1.71 -16.49 -12.09
CA LEU A 267 1.26 -17.17 -10.89
C LEU A 267 -0.17 -17.70 -11.05
N GLU A 268 -0.37 -18.90 -10.55
CA GLU A 268 -1.68 -19.54 -10.39
C GLU A 268 -2.08 -19.49 -8.91
N LEU A 269 -3.28 -18.97 -8.58
CA LEU A 269 -3.83 -19.03 -7.23
C LEU A 269 -4.45 -20.39 -6.99
N ILE A 270 -3.96 -21.11 -5.97
CA ILE A 270 -4.48 -22.43 -5.58
C ILE A 270 -4.87 -22.37 -4.11
N THR A 271 -6.09 -22.84 -3.80
CA THR A 271 -6.60 -22.93 -2.43
C THR A 271 -6.61 -24.38 -1.96
N TYR A 272 -6.04 -24.62 -0.79
CA TYR A 272 -6.00 -25.93 -0.14
C TYR A 272 -6.87 -25.94 1.11
N PRO A 273 -7.73 -26.96 1.29
CA PRO A 273 -8.53 -27.10 2.50
C PRO A 273 -7.69 -27.25 3.77
N PRO A 274 -8.25 -26.89 4.95
CA PRO A 274 -7.57 -27.10 6.23
C PRO A 274 -7.12 -28.56 6.42
N GLY A 275 -5.90 -28.76 6.89
CA GLY A 275 -5.33 -30.09 7.16
C GLY A 275 -4.90 -30.89 5.92
N SER A 276 -5.14 -30.37 4.69
CA SER A 276 -4.78 -31.09 3.47
C SER A 276 -3.26 -31.02 3.19
N SER A 277 -2.75 -32.06 2.53
CA SER A 277 -1.35 -32.12 2.11
C SER A 277 -1.16 -31.37 0.78
N ILE A 278 -0.24 -30.42 0.74
CA ILE A 278 0.14 -29.67 -0.47
C ILE A 278 1.27 -30.38 -1.20
N LEU A 279 2.31 -30.77 -0.45
CA LEU A 279 3.39 -31.63 -0.92
C LEU A 279 3.53 -32.82 0.01
N GLN A 280 3.78 -34.00 -0.54
CA GLN A 280 3.99 -35.21 0.26
C GLN A 280 5.46 -35.64 0.15
N GLU A 281 6.10 -35.99 1.27
CA GLU A 281 7.46 -36.51 1.28
C GLU A 281 7.58 -37.73 0.35
N GLY A 282 8.63 -37.74 -0.47
CA GLY A 282 8.87 -38.80 -1.46
C GLY A 282 8.15 -38.63 -2.81
N SER A 283 7.25 -37.64 -2.96
CA SER A 283 6.62 -37.29 -4.24
C SER A 283 7.54 -36.41 -5.10
N THR A 284 7.15 -36.13 -6.33
CA THR A 284 7.79 -35.12 -7.20
C THR A 284 6.98 -33.83 -7.13
N SER A 285 7.67 -32.68 -7.13
CA SER A 285 7.05 -31.35 -7.26
C SER A 285 7.65 -30.63 -8.45
N ASP A 286 6.81 -29.98 -9.22
CA ASP A 286 7.12 -29.17 -10.39
C ASP A 286 6.74 -27.70 -10.24
N LYS A 287 6.29 -27.30 -9.06
CA LYS A 287 5.89 -25.93 -8.78
C LYS A 287 6.66 -25.33 -7.58
N PHE A 288 6.90 -24.03 -7.68
CA PHE A 288 7.31 -23.16 -6.58
C PHE A 288 6.08 -22.49 -6.00
N TYR A 289 5.96 -22.43 -4.68
CA TYR A 289 4.77 -21.94 -4.00
C TYR A 289 5.10 -20.78 -3.07
N ILE A 290 4.38 -19.67 -3.20
CA ILE A 290 4.41 -18.53 -2.26
C ILE A 290 3.08 -18.51 -1.49
N ILE A 291 3.12 -18.46 -0.18
CA ILE A 291 1.91 -18.41 0.66
C ILE A 291 1.32 -17.00 0.59
N SER A 292 0.05 -16.88 0.23
CA SER A 292 -0.70 -15.62 0.25
C SER A 292 -1.64 -15.53 1.45
N GLN A 293 -2.23 -16.67 1.90
CA GLN A 293 -3.11 -16.71 3.05
C GLN A 293 -2.96 -18.03 3.82
N GLY A 294 -3.21 -17.99 5.13
CA GLY A 294 -3.13 -19.15 6.00
C GLY A 294 -1.71 -19.49 6.44
N ARG A 295 -1.52 -20.68 6.94
CA ARG A 295 -0.23 -21.22 7.41
C ARG A 295 -0.06 -22.65 6.94
N VAL A 296 1.20 -23.04 6.70
CA VAL A 296 1.56 -24.43 6.45
C VAL A 296 2.53 -24.93 7.51
N GLU A 297 2.47 -26.22 7.80
CA GLU A 297 3.44 -26.95 8.60
C GLU A 297 4.30 -27.83 7.72
N VAL A 298 5.59 -27.87 8.03
CA VAL A 298 6.59 -28.73 7.40
C VAL A 298 6.83 -29.91 8.32
N ALA A 299 6.47 -31.11 7.90
CA ALA A 299 6.57 -32.34 8.66
C ALA A 299 7.54 -33.33 7.99
N LEU A 300 8.36 -33.99 8.80
CA LEU A 300 9.23 -35.09 8.39
C LEU A 300 8.64 -36.42 8.84
N GLN A 301 8.59 -37.39 7.91
CA GLN A 301 8.14 -38.75 8.22
C GLN A 301 9.17 -39.47 9.08
N ARG A 302 8.72 -40.18 10.12
CA ARG A 302 9.52 -41.08 10.94
C ARG A 302 9.04 -42.51 10.77
N THR A 303 10.00 -43.42 10.57
CA THR A 303 9.69 -44.85 10.49
C THR A 303 9.23 -45.34 11.85
N GLY A 304 7.95 -45.76 11.97
CA GLY A 304 7.37 -46.33 13.17
C GLY A 304 6.93 -45.34 14.25
N ALA A 305 6.90 -44.03 13.96
CA ALA A 305 6.44 -42.96 14.86
C ALA A 305 5.59 -41.94 14.10
N SER A 306 4.91 -41.04 14.81
CA SER A 306 4.20 -39.91 14.23
C SER A 306 5.17 -38.92 13.57
N ASP A 307 4.71 -38.27 12.48
CA ASP A 307 5.44 -37.20 11.81
C ASP A 307 5.87 -36.12 12.82
N ILE A 308 7.06 -35.54 12.62
CA ILE A 308 7.54 -34.42 13.42
C ILE A 308 7.44 -33.12 12.63
N VAL A 309 6.75 -32.13 13.19
CA VAL A 309 6.70 -30.79 12.62
C VAL A 309 7.99 -30.05 12.95
N VAL A 310 8.73 -29.65 11.91
CA VAL A 310 10.03 -28.97 12.03
C VAL A 310 9.98 -27.47 11.74
N ALA A 311 8.96 -27.01 11.04
CA ALA A 311 8.79 -25.59 10.73
C ALA A 311 7.33 -25.23 10.42
N HIS A 312 7.02 -23.94 10.53
CA HIS A 312 5.77 -23.36 10.02
C HIS A 312 6.10 -22.19 9.08
N PHE A 313 5.38 -22.11 7.98
CA PHE A 313 5.49 -20.97 7.07
C PHE A 313 4.18 -20.18 7.02
N SER A 314 4.31 -18.86 6.84
CA SER A 314 3.25 -17.86 6.88
C SER A 314 3.22 -17.03 5.58
N PRO A 315 2.24 -16.15 5.35
CA PRO A 315 2.14 -15.34 4.15
C PRO A 315 3.43 -14.55 3.83
N GLY A 316 3.85 -14.60 2.55
CA GLY A 316 5.11 -14.04 2.07
C GLY A 316 6.31 -14.98 2.17
N GLN A 317 6.18 -16.14 2.80
CA GLN A 317 7.18 -17.21 2.75
C GLN A 317 6.84 -18.19 1.62
N TYR A 318 7.81 -19.03 1.24
CA TYR A 318 7.70 -19.92 0.10
C TYR A 318 8.24 -21.31 0.38
N PHE A 319 7.89 -22.29 -0.47
CA PHE A 319 8.35 -23.66 -0.43
C PHE A 319 8.35 -24.30 -1.85
N GLY A 320 8.91 -25.49 -1.98
CA GLY A 320 9.03 -26.19 -3.27
C GLY A 320 10.32 -25.86 -4.03
N GLU A 321 11.13 -24.91 -3.55
CA GLU A 321 12.39 -24.50 -4.19
C GLU A 321 13.48 -25.59 -4.15
N ILE A 322 13.48 -26.42 -3.11
CA ILE A 322 14.54 -27.42 -2.90
C ILE A 322 14.56 -28.43 -4.07
N GLU A 323 13.39 -28.96 -4.39
CA GLU A 323 13.22 -29.96 -5.46
C GLU A 323 13.46 -29.36 -6.83
N LEU A 324 13.06 -28.11 -7.02
CA LEU A 324 13.26 -27.42 -8.30
C LEU A 324 14.73 -27.12 -8.56
N MET A 325 15.51 -26.78 -7.53
CA MET A 325 16.94 -26.46 -7.66
C MET A 325 17.84 -27.67 -7.64
N ARG A 326 17.54 -28.69 -6.83
CA ARG A 326 18.41 -29.86 -6.61
C ARG A 326 17.94 -31.08 -7.37
N GLY A 327 16.70 -31.06 -7.86
CA GLY A 327 16.06 -32.25 -8.42
C GLY A 327 15.71 -33.30 -7.36
N GLY A 328 15.02 -34.35 -7.78
CA GLY A 328 14.69 -35.48 -6.92
C GLY A 328 13.28 -35.38 -6.31
N LYS A 329 13.11 -36.09 -5.20
CA LYS A 329 11.83 -36.20 -4.51
C LYS A 329 11.75 -35.19 -3.35
N THR A 330 10.53 -34.76 -3.03
CA THR A 330 10.22 -33.93 -1.86
C THR A 330 10.77 -34.54 -0.58
N ARG A 331 11.41 -33.71 0.24
CA ARG A 331 12.15 -34.15 1.45
C ARG A 331 11.36 -33.96 2.73
N ALA A 332 10.20 -33.34 2.64
CA ALA A 332 9.28 -33.11 3.74
C ALA A 332 7.84 -33.08 3.24
N THR A 333 6.90 -33.41 4.07
CA THR A 333 5.48 -33.21 3.81
C THR A 333 5.10 -31.78 4.20
N ILE A 334 4.40 -31.05 3.33
CA ILE A 334 3.89 -29.71 3.61
C ILE A 334 2.37 -29.79 3.64
N LYS A 335 1.78 -29.42 4.76
CA LYS A 335 0.33 -29.49 5.01
C LYS A 335 -0.23 -28.12 5.38
N ALA A 336 -1.45 -27.82 4.94
CA ALA A 336 -2.24 -26.72 5.46
C ALA A 336 -2.53 -26.96 6.96
N THR A 337 -2.39 -25.93 7.79
CA THR A 337 -2.79 -26.06 9.22
C THR A 337 -4.29 -26.28 9.32
N PRO A 338 -4.79 -26.94 10.42
CA PRO A 338 -6.20 -27.29 10.53
C PRO A 338 -7.15 -26.11 10.77
N GLU A 339 -6.64 -24.94 11.13
CA GLU A 339 -7.43 -23.79 11.56
C GLU A 339 -8.16 -23.09 10.41
N MET A 340 -7.54 -23.06 9.22
CA MET A 340 -8.05 -22.30 8.09
C MET A 340 -7.52 -22.83 6.75
N PRO A 341 -8.22 -22.56 5.63
CA PRO A 341 -7.68 -22.87 4.31
C PRO A 341 -6.38 -22.08 4.04
N VAL A 342 -5.53 -22.65 3.18
CA VAL A 342 -4.29 -22.02 2.75
C VAL A 342 -4.40 -21.65 1.28
N GLU A 343 -4.11 -20.40 0.97
CA GLU A 343 -3.96 -19.94 -0.40
C GLU A 343 -2.48 -19.78 -0.74
N VAL A 344 -2.09 -20.30 -1.88
CA VAL A 344 -0.73 -20.20 -2.41
C VAL A 344 -0.75 -19.68 -3.84
N LEU A 345 0.29 -18.94 -4.18
CA LEU A 345 0.60 -18.51 -5.52
C LEU A 345 1.66 -19.48 -6.08
N ALA A 346 1.26 -20.29 -7.05
CA ALA A 346 2.08 -21.33 -7.62
C ALA A 346 2.75 -20.86 -8.91
N LEU A 347 4.05 -21.10 -9.06
CA LEU A 347 4.84 -20.83 -10.26
C LEU A 347 5.38 -22.14 -10.81
N GLU A 348 5.13 -22.39 -12.10
CA GLU A 348 5.63 -23.58 -12.80
C GLU A 348 7.17 -23.63 -12.80
N ARG A 349 7.72 -24.86 -12.77
CA ARG A 349 9.17 -25.12 -12.72
C ARG A 349 9.95 -24.36 -13.79
N GLU A 350 9.47 -24.37 -15.01
CA GLU A 350 10.15 -23.73 -16.14
C GLU A 350 10.29 -22.22 -15.91
N ARG A 351 9.21 -21.57 -15.47
CA ARG A 351 9.20 -20.14 -15.15
C ARG A 351 10.09 -19.79 -13.95
N PHE A 352 10.10 -20.66 -12.94
CA PHE A 352 10.98 -20.48 -11.78
C PHE A 352 12.46 -20.57 -12.18
N LEU A 353 12.85 -21.55 -13.01
CA LEU A 353 14.22 -21.70 -13.49
C LEU A 353 14.63 -20.56 -14.44
N GLU A 354 13.72 -20.11 -15.31
CA GLU A 354 13.91 -18.91 -16.15
C GLU A 354 14.24 -17.69 -15.28
N LEU A 355 13.45 -17.46 -14.24
CA LEU A 355 13.64 -16.37 -13.28
C LEU A 355 15.02 -16.41 -12.61
N LEU A 356 15.46 -17.59 -12.17
CA LEU A 356 16.79 -17.76 -11.56
C LEU A 356 17.93 -17.53 -12.54
N SER A 357 17.71 -17.82 -13.84
CA SER A 357 18.69 -17.53 -14.88
C SER A 357 18.82 -16.04 -15.21
N GLU A 358 17.74 -15.26 -14.99
CA GLU A 358 17.70 -13.81 -15.22
C GLU A 358 18.19 -13.00 -14.01
N SER A 359 18.32 -13.60 -12.81
CA SER A 359 18.71 -12.91 -11.56
C SER A 359 19.66 -13.76 -10.72
N GLU A 360 20.95 -13.51 -10.89
CA GLU A 360 21.99 -14.22 -10.13
C GLU A 360 21.90 -13.93 -8.62
N GLU A 361 21.52 -12.74 -8.22
CA GLU A 361 21.31 -12.36 -6.82
C GLU A 361 20.17 -13.16 -6.19
N THR A 362 19.04 -13.28 -6.89
CA THR A 362 17.90 -14.11 -6.45
C THR A 362 18.29 -15.58 -6.36
N LYS A 363 19.00 -16.09 -7.35
CA LYS A 363 19.51 -17.47 -7.34
C LYS A 363 20.40 -17.74 -6.13
N ASN A 364 21.35 -16.85 -5.85
CA ASN A 364 22.27 -16.98 -4.71
C ASN A 364 21.51 -16.94 -3.38
N THR A 365 20.53 -16.03 -3.25
CA THR A 365 19.68 -15.93 -2.05
C THR A 365 18.90 -17.21 -1.81
N ILE A 366 18.25 -17.75 -2.84
CA ILE A 366 17.47 -18.99 -2.73
C ILE A 366 18.40 -20.17 -2.45
N ASP A 367 19.59 -20.26 -3.07
CA ASP A 367 20.55 -21.35 -2.82
C ASP A 367 21.05 -21.34 -1.36
N GLN A 368 21.25 -20.18 -0.76
CA GLN A 368 21.58 -20.07 0.67
C GLN A 368 20.44 -20.58 1.57
N ILE A 369 19.19 -20.22 1.26
CA ILE A 369 18.01 -20.68 1.99
C ILE A 369 17.83 -22.19 1.84
N VAL A 370 18.00 -22.73 0.64
CA VAL A 370 17.98 -24.18 0.38
C VAL A 370 19.01 -24.92 1.24
N LYS A 371 20.25 -24.40 1.32
CA LYS A 371 21.31 -25.00 2.17
C LYS A 371 20.92 -24.99 3.64
N ALA A 372 20.40 -23.88 4.16
CA ALA A 372 19.96 -23.76 5.55
C ALA A 372 18.82 -24.75 5.87
N ARG A 373 17.77 -24.78 5.06
CA ARG A 373 16.63 -25.69 5.24
C ARG A 373 17.02 -27.18 5.17
N LEU A 374 17.96 -27.53 4.30
CA LEU A 374 18.48 -28.89 4.24
C LEU A 374 19.25 -29.30 5.51
N GLN A 375 19.98 -28.36 6.13
CA GLN A 375 20.65 -28.60 7.42
C GLN A 375 19.64 -28.76 8.56
N GLU A 376 18.60 -27.91 8.62
CA GLU A 376 17.52 -27.99 9.61
C GLU A 376 16.78 -29.33 9.51
N ASN A 377 16.40 -29.76 8.30
CA ASN A 377 15.75 -31.05 8.06
C ASN A 377 16.65 -32.22 8.49
N ALA A 378 17.97 -32.15 8.26
CA ALA A 378 18.92 -33.19 8.68
C ALA A 378 19.06 -33.24 10.21
N THR A 379 19.02 -32.09 10.89
CA THR A 379 19.08 -31.99 12.34
C THR A 379 17.78 -32.47 12.98
N GLY A 380 16.61 -32.08 12.44
CA GLY A 380 15.31 -32.55 12.92
C GLY A 380 15.10 -34.06 12.84
N ARG A 381 15.78 -34.74 11.89
CA ARG A 381 15.77 -36.21 11.78
C ARG A 381 16.70 -36.91 12.79
N ARG A 382 17.64 -36.19 13.43
CA ARG A 382 18.63 -36.73 14.38
C ARG A 382 18.25 -36.57 15.84
N VAL A 383 17.16 -35.87 16.14
CA VAL A 383 16.65 -35.73 17.51
C VAL A 383 15.79 -36.95 17.81
N ASP A 384 16.42 -38.01 18.25
CA ASP A 384 15.83 -39.18 18.92
C ASP A 384 15.84 -39.00 20.45
#